data_ec6a854ced03f0249a85e88e4b029222
#
_entry.id   ec6a854ced03f0249a85e88e4b029222
#
_cell.length_a   1.000
_cell.length_b   1.000
_cell.length_c   1.000
_cell.angle_alpha   90.00
_cell.angle_beta   90.00
_cell.angle_gamma   90.00
#
_symmetry.space_group_name_H-M   'P 1'
#
loop_
_entity.id
_entity.type
_entity.pdbx_description
1 polymer ?
#
loop_
_entity_poly.entity_id
_entity_poly.type
_entity_poly.pdbx_seq_one_letter_code
_entity_poly.pdbx_strand_id
1 'polypeptide(L)'
;MKTGGRGTTGGREGFSFQRLLVVAQVSVSLVLLVGALLFVRSFRNLMTYDPGMRESGITDAFLGFWQTNLPRQRWADLQRQLLDEVRSVPGVLSAATTTNVPLSQGSWEHGVRIGLQEGNSKFTWVSPDYFEPMGIPVLRGRRFTPEDTALSQRVALGNETFIRRYLSGANPIGQTLLTSPGPDYPATVYEIVGVIPDTKYNGLRGQTPPMTFAPASQFPGQGPWTSVMIHSNLSSAAVAAAAKRVIAEKHPDVVTQFTDFQREIRDGLVEERLMAMLSGFFGLLAALLTMIGLYGVISYIVAMRWNEMGIRMALGASRRDVLGIILKQTLALLALGVGVVLALAAARGASSLLFGLQPNDPLTFAGASALLVTVALLASSLPALRATKVDPMAALRYE
;
A
#
# COMPACT_ATOMS: atom_id res chain seq x y z
N MET A 1 -5.41 -12.87 76.89
CA MET A 1 -6.36 -12.64 75.74
C MET A 1 -5.57 -12.26 74.52
N LYS A 2 -5.69 -13.07 73.49
CA LYS A 2 -5.01 -12.94 72.19
C LYS A 2 -5.61 -11.78 71.44
N THR A 3 -4.79 -10.86 70.90
CA THR A 3 -5.14 -10.00 69.77
C THR A 3 -4.14 -10.25 68.68
N GLY A 4 -4.64 -10.91 67.65
CA GLY A 4 -3.86 -11.32 66.47
C GLY A 4 -3.47 -10.14 65.60
N GLY A 5 -2.21 -10.09 65.23
CA GLY A 5 -1.73 -9.27 64.19
C GLY A 5 -2.25 -9.79 62.84
N ARG A 6 -3.12 -9.02 62.18
CA ARG A 6 -3.52 -9.25 60.78
C ARG A 6 -2.41 -8.74 59.86
N GLY A 7 -1.78 -9.70 59.25
CA GLY A 7 -0.65 -9.55 58.36
C GLY A 7 -0.86 -8.64 57.18
N THR A 8 0.15 -7.89 56.93
CA THR A 8 0.42 -7.03 55.76
C THR A 8 0.88 -7.84 54.54
N THR A 9 0.17 -8.90 54.14
CA THR A 9 0.49 -9.68 52.94
C THR A 9 -0.12 -9.10 51.66
N GLY A 10 -1.12 -8.21 51.74
CA GLY A 10 -1.78 -7.63 50.56
C GLY A 10 -0.99 -6.58 49.78
N GLY A 11 0.06 -5.99 50.36
CA GLY A 11 0.79 -4.88 49.73
C GLY A 11 1.78 -5.30 48.62
N ARG A 12 2.43 -6.46 48.76
CA ARG A 12 3.45 -6.93 47.82
C ARG A 12 2.85 -7.59 46.59
N GLU A 13 1.78 -8.34 46.73
CA GLU A 13 1.09 -8.99 45.60
C GLU A 13 0.37 -7.97 44.70
N GLY A 14 -0.32 -6.99 45.29
CA GLY A 14 -0.96 -5.91 44.54
C GLY A 14 0.02 -5.04 43.75
N PHE A 15 1.20 -4.81 44.31
CA PHE A 15 2.26 -4.04 43.64
C PHE A 15 2.87 -4.78 42.44
N SER A 16 3.04 -6.10 42.53
CA SER A 16 3.51 -6.94 41.43
C SER A 16 2.49 -7.03 40.28
N PHE A 17 1.20 -7.14 40.63
CA PHE A 17 0.11 -7.19 39.67
C PHE A 17 -0.02 -5.88 38.87
N GLN A 18 0.04 -4.72 39.54
CA GLN A 18 0.01 -3.42 38.83
C GLN A 18 1.18 -3.24 37.87
N ARG A 19 2.39 -3.67 38.23
CA ARG A 19 3.54 -3.63 37.34
C ARG A 19 3.34 -4.52 36.11
N LEU A 20 2.81 -5.73 36.32
CA LEU A 20 2.51 -6.65 35.23
C LEU A 20 1.49 -6.05 34.23
N LEU A 21 0.43 -5.43 34.77
CA LEU A 21 -0.58 -4.73 33.95
C LEU A 21 0.05 -3.61 33.09
N VAL A 22 0.94 -2.79 33.68
CA VAL A 22 1.62 -1.72 32.94
C VAL A 22 2.53 -2.28 31.89
N VAL A 23 3.31 -3.33 32.17
CA VAL A 23 4.17 -3.98 31.18
C VAL A 23 3.33 -4.53 30.04
N ALA A 24 2.22 -5.21 30.32
CA ALA A 24 1.29 -5.71 29.31
C ALA A 24 0.70 -4.57 28.47
N GLN A 25 0.24 -3.49 29.13
CA GLN A 25 -0.31 -2.30 28.46
C GLN A 25 0.72 -1.63 27.56
N VAL A 26 1.97 -1.43 28.02
CA VAL A 26 3.08 -0.87 27.23
C VAL A 26 3.37 -1.77 26.03
N SER A 27 3.41 -3.09 26.22
CA SER A 27 3.65 -4.06 25.15
C SER A 27 2.58 -3.98 24.06
N VAL A 28 1.29 -4.03 24.45
CA VAL A 28 0.16 -3.91 23.49
C VAL A 28 0.19 -2.56 22.77
N SER A 29 0.43 -1.48 23.52
CA SER A 29 0.51 -0.14 22.92
C SER A 29 1.67 0.00 21.94
N LEU A 30 2.82 -0.62 22.21
CA LEU A 30 3.94 -0.63 21.27
C LEU A 30 3.59 -1.40 19.99
N VAL A 31 2.92 -2.57 20.11
CA VAL A 31 2.45 -3.34 18.93
C VAL A 31 1.52 -2.49 18.08
N LEU A 32 0.54 -1.81 18.70
CA LEU A 32 -0.41 -0.95 18.00
C LEU A 32 0.27 0.26 17.34
N LEU A 33 1.23 0.89 18.01
CA LEU A 33 2.00 2.01 17.46
C LEU A 33 2.90 1.58 16.30
N VAL A 34 3.61 0.45 16.44
CA VAL A 34 4.42 -0.11 15.34
C VAL A 34 3.53 -0.42 14.14
N GLY A 35 2.39 -1.11 14.37
CA GLY A 35 1.42 -1.40 13.32
C GLY A 35 0.91 -0.12 12.64
N ALA A 36 0.53 0.89 13.42
CA ALA A 36 0.08 2.18 12.89
C ALA A 36 1.14 2.86 12.01
N LEU A 37 2.39 2.94 12.50
CA LEU A 37 3.49 3.55 11.73
C LEU A 37 3.83 2.75 10.47
N LEU A 38 3.79 1.42 10.52
CA LEU A 38 4.01 0.56 9.36
C LEU A 38 2.92 0.77 8.30
N PHE A 39 1.63 0.82 8.68
CA PHE A 39 0.55 1.06 7.73
C PHE A 39 0.59 2.46 7.13
N VAL A 40 0.83 3.50 7.94
CA VAL A 40 0.97 4.87 7.44
C VAL A 40 2.14 4.98 6.46
N ARG A 41 3.28 4.38 6.78
CA ARG A 41 4.46 4.40 5.92
C ARG A 41 4.27 3.56 4.66
N SER A 42 3.63 2.39 4.76
CA SER A 42 3.25 1.55 3.62
C SER A 42 2.32 2.30 2.66
N PHE A 43 1.30 2.97 3.19
CA PHE A 43 0.39 3.80 2.40
C PHE A 43 1.13 4.95 1.70
N ARG A 44 2.01 5.66 2.44
CA ARG A 44 2.84 6.72 1.85
C ARG A 44 3.73 6.19 0.72
N ASN A 45 4.36 5.03 0.90
CA ASN A 45 5.19 4.41 -0.14
C ASN A 45 4.36 4.07 -1.39
N LEU A 46 3.13 3.55 -1.21
CA LEU A 46 2.21 3.30 -2.33
C LEU A 46 1.82 4.57 -3.07
N MET A 47 1.54 5.66 -2.35
CA MET A 47 1.19 6.97 -2.93
C MET A 47 2.33 7.63 -3.73
N THR A 48 3.57 7.26 -3.47
CA THR A 48 4.77 7.82 -4.13
C THR A 48 5.47 6.82 -5.04
N TYR A 49 4.89 5.63 -5.20
CA TYR A 49 5.47 4.59 -6.03
C TYR A 49 5.29 4.94 -7.51
N ASP A 50 6.36 4.82 -8.29
CA ASP A 50 6.31 4.95 -9.75
C ASP A 50 5.90 3.60 -10.37
N PRO A 51 4.72 3.49 -11.01
CA PRO A 51 4.27 2.25 -11.63
C PRO A 51 5.01 1.90 -12.94
N GLY A 52 5.95 2.74 -13.38
CA GLY A 52 6.69 2.57 -14.64
C GLY A 52 5.88 2.97 -15.88
N MET A 53 4.81 3.74 -15.69
CA MET A 53 3.97 4.29 -16.76
C MET A 53 3.47 5.68 -16.40
N ARG A 54 3.04 6.44 -17.41
CA ARG A 54 2.47 7.79 -17.20
C ARG A 54 1.12 7.70 -16.51
N GLU A 55 0.97 8.43 -15.41
CA GLU A 55 -0.28 8.53 -14.66
C GLU A 55 -0.98 9.88 -14.90
N SER A 56 -0.20 10.95 -14.99
CA SER A 56 -0.73 12.31 -15.11
C SER A 56 -1.10 12.67 -16.54
N GLY A 57 -2.20 13.41 -16.69
CA GLY A 57 -2.68 13.82 -18.01
C GLY A 57 -3.29 12.68 -18.83
N ILE A 58 -3.59 11.54 -18.20
CA ILE A 58 -4.26 10.40 -18.81
C ILE A 58 -5.72 10.36 -18.38
N THR A 59 -6.61 10.24 -19.37
CA THR A 59 -8.04 9.97 -19.19
C THR A 59 -8.35 8.59 -19.77
N ASP A 60 -8.93 7.70 -19.00
CA ASP A 60 -9.54 6.47 -19.50
C ASP A 60 -10.94 6.78 -20.02
N ALA A 61 -11.23 6.35 -21.24
CA ALA A 61 -12.56 6.42 -21.85
C ALA A 61 -13.04 5.00 -22.16
N PHE A 62 -13.97 4.53 -21.36
CA PHE A 62 -14.71 3.30 -21.67
C PHE A 62 -15.83 3.60 -22.66
N LEU A 63 -15.81 2.93 -23.82
CA LEU A 63 -16.76 3.09 -24.93
C LEU A 63 -17.49 1.77 -25.15
N GLY A 64 -18.78 1.72 -24.79
CA GLY A 64 -19.62 0.56 -24.94
C GLY A 64 -20.62 0.76 -26.10
N PHE A 65 -20.65 -0.17 -27.05
CA PHE A 65 -21.51 -0.08 -28.24
C PHE A 65 -22.43 -1.30 -28.40
N TRP A 66 -22.76 -1.96 -27.31
CA TRP A 66 -23.71 -3.08 -27.29
C TRP A 66 -25.15 -2.66 -27.65
N GLN A 67 -25.46 -1.37 -27.66
CA GLN A 67 -26.77 -0.84 -28.05
C GLN A 67 -26.85 -0.54 -29.56
N THR A 68 -25.74 -0.58 -30.29
CA THR A 68 -25.68 -0.16 -31.69
C THR A 68 -26.25 -1.18 -32.70
N ASN A 69 -26.68 -2.35 -32.26
CA ASN A 69 -27.16 -3.46 -33.14
C ASN A 69 -26.23 -3.82 -34.30
N LEU A 70 -24.92 -3.50 -34.18
CA LEU A 70 -23.93 -3.81 -35.19
C LEU A 70 -23.53 -5.29 -35.14
N PRO A 71 -23.36 -5.95 -36.29
CA PRO A 71 -22.86 -7.31 -36.33
C PRO A 71 -21.38 -7.33 -35.87
N ARG A 72 -21.00 -8.46 -35.22
CA ARG A 72 -19.66 -8.62 -34.61
C ARG A 72 -18.50 -8.28 -35.56
N GLN A 73 -18.67 -8.58 -36.84
CA GLN A 73 -17.66 -8.31 -37.88
C GLN A 73 -17.34 -6.81 -38.05
N ARG A 74 -18.26 -5.92 -37.63
CA ARG A 74 -18.11 -4.46 -37.73
C ARG A 74 -17.55 -3.81 -36.45
N TRP A 75 -17.41 -4.57 -35.38
CA TRP A 75 -16.94 -4.00 -34.11
C TRP A 75 -15.52 -3.46 -34.18
N ALA A 76 -14.61 -4.17 -34.84
CA ALA A 76 -13.23 -3.70 -35.02
C ALA A 76 -13.15 -2.38 -35.83
N ASP A 77 -14.05 -2.22 -36.84
CA ASP A 77 -14.11 -0.99 -37.61
C ASP A 77 -14.65 0.16 -36.76
N LEU A 78 -15.70 -0.07 -35.98
CA LEU A 78 -16.24 0.95 -35.08
C LEU A 78 -15.21 1.34 -33.99
N GLN A 79 -14.49 0.38 -33.43
CA GLN A 79 -13.42 0.67 -32.45
C GLN A 79 -12.34 1.58 -33.03
N ARG A 80 -11.92 1.34 -34.27
CA ARG A 80 -10.96 2.21 -34.98
C ARG A 80 -11.54 3.60 -35.21
N GLN A 81 -12.78 3.71 -35.70
CA GLN A 81 -13.46 4.99 -35.91
C GLN A 81 -13.56 5.80 -34.63
N LEU A 82 -14.00 5.18 -33.52
CA LEU A 82 -14.10 5.83 -32.21
C LEU A 82 -12.73 6.31 -31.72
N LEU A 83 -11.65 5.54 -31.93
CA LEU A 83 -10.30 5.94 -31.59
C LEU A 83 -9.86 7.16 -32.39
N ASP A 84 -10.12 7.19 -33.71
CA ASP A 84 -9.76 8.30 -34.59
C ASP A 84 -10.56 9.57 -34.25
N GLU A 85 -11.82 9.44 -33.86
CA GLU A 85 -12.64 10.54 -33.37
C GLU A 85 -12.11 11.12 -32.05
N VAL A 86 -11.71 10.26 -31.12
CA VAL A 86 -11.05 10.72 -29.87
C VAL A 86 -9.73 11.44 -30.18
N ARG A 87 -8.94 10.94 -31.12
CA ARG A 87 -7.69 11.59 -31.54
C ARG A 87 -7.91 12.94 -32.20
N SER A 88 -9.07 13.15 -32.84
CA SER A 88 -9.42 14.43 -33.47
C SER A 88 -9.81 15.53 -32.49
N VAL A 89 -10.01 15.20 -31.22
CA VAL A 89 -10.40 16.17 -30.18
C VAL A 89 -9.25 17.14 -29.93
N PRO A 90 -9.48 18.47 -30.02
CA PRO A 90 -8.45 19.47 -29.75
C PRO A 90 -7.88 19.32 -28.34
N GLY A 91 -6.55 19.30 -28.22
CA GLY A 91 -5.84 19.13 -26.96
C GLY A 91 -5.50 17.68 -26.60
N VAL A 92 -6.00 16.69 -27.34
CA VAL A 92 -5.51 15.31 -27.28
C VAL A 92 -4.14 15.24 -27.97
N LEU A 93 -3.14 14.75 -27.26
CA LEU A 93 -1.77 14.58 -27.78
C LEU A 93 -1.59 13.21 -28.41
N SER A 94 -2.13 12.18 -27.76
CA SER A 94 -2.14 10.81 -28.25
C SER A 94 -3.27 10.02 -27.59
N ALA A 95 -3.79 8.99 -28.29
CA ALA A 95 -4.81 8.10 -27.75
C ALA A 95 -4.62 6.69 -28.32
N ALA A 96 -4.92 5.68 -27.50
CA ALA A 96 -4.72 4.29 -27.86
C ALA A 96 -5.72 3.38 -27.16
N THR A 97 -6.10 2.27 -27.79
CA THR A 97 -7.03 1.30 -27.19
C THR A 97 -6.30 0.24 -26.37
N THR A 98 -6.99 -0.27 -25.36
CA THR A 98 -6.57 -1.43 -24.57
C THR A 98 -7.77 -2.28 -24.20
N THR A 99 -7.58 -3.60 -24.07
CA THR A 99 -8.59 -4.50 -23.53
C THR A 99 -8.61 -4.51 -22.00
N ASN A 100 -7.52 -4.15 -21.37
CA ASN A 100 -7.42 -4.02 -19.91
C ASN A 100 -6.81 -2.67 -19.57
N VAL A 101 -7.52 -1.87 -18.80
CA VAL A 101 -6.99 -0.64 -18.23
C VAL A 101 -5.95 -1.00 -17.15
N PRO A 102 -4.75 -0.41 -17.16
CA PRO A 102 -3.76 -0.66 -16.12
C PRO A 102 -4.33 -0.36 -14.73
N LEU A 103 -3.90 -1.13 -13.72
CA LEU A 103 -4.28 -0.99 -12.32
C LEU A 103 -5.79 -1.16 -12.04
N SER A 104 -6.60 -1.49 -13.06
CA SER A 104 -7.97 -1.97 -12.87
C SER A 104 -7.95 -3.41 -12.33
N GLN A 105 -9.03 -3.82 -11.67
CA GLN A 105 -9.17 -5.17 -11.11
C GLN A 105 -9.27 -6.28 -12.19
N GLY A 106 -9.41 -5.91 -13.46
CA GLY A 106 -9.52 -6.83 -14.59
C GLY A 106 -8.17 -7.30 -15.10
N SER A 107 -8.02 -8.59 -15.35
CA SER A 107 -6.87 -9.12 -16.07
C SER A 107 -7.22 -10.42 -16.79
N TRP A 108 -6.77 -10.56 -18.03
CA TRP A 108 -6.82 -11.81 -18.76
C TRP A 108 -5.55 -12.60 -18.46
N GLU A 109 -5.69 -13.86 -18.11
CA GLU A 109 -4.57 -14.75 -17.85
C GLU A 109 -4.65 -15.95 -18.78
N HIS A 110 -3.55 -16.22 -19.47
CA HIS A 110 -3.43 -17.35 -20.38
C HIS A 110 -2.26 -18.24 -19.96
N GLY A 111 -2.47 -19.56 -20.06
CA GLY A 111 -1.36 -20.49 -20.07
C GLY A 111 -0.48 -20.22 -21.28
N VAL A 112 0.82 -20.20 -21.10
CA VAL A 112 1.82 -19.98 -22.15
C VAL A 112 2.90 -21.04 -22.12
N ARG A 113 3.37 -21.44 -23.32
CA ARG A 113 4.48 -22.36 -23.48
C ARG A 113 5.50 -21.77 -24.45
N ILE A 114 6.76 -21.79 -24.03
CA ILE A 114 7.92 -21.37 -24.86
C ILE A 114 8.96 -22.49 -24.77
N GLY A 115 9.16 -23.23 -25.88
CA GLY A 115 9.99 -24.43 -25.85
C GLY A 115 9.48 -25.44 -24.83
N LEU A 116 10.29 -25.75 -23.81
CA LEU A 116 9.94 -26.67 -22.71
C LEU A 116 9.41 -25.97 -21.46
N GLN A 117 9.40 -24.62 -21.43
CA GLN A 117 8.91 -23.85 -20.28
C GLN A 117 7.40 -23.61 -20.41
N GLU A 118 6.66 -23.96 -19.36
CA GLU A 118 5.22 -23.74 -19.27
C GLU A 118 4.88 -22.87 -18.04
N GLY A 119 3.80 -22.11 -18.13
CA GLY A 119 3.29 -21.30 -17.03
C GLY A 119 2.20 -20.33 -17.50
N ASN A 120 1.96 -19.27 -16.72
CA ASN A 120 0.91 -18.32 -17.00
C ASN A 120 1.50 -16.93 -17.29
N SER A 121 0.87 -16.20 -18.20
CA SER A 121 1.13 -14.80 -18.47
C SER A 121 -0.17 -14.00 -18.45
N LYS A 122 -0.11 -12.78 -17.93
CA LYS A 122 -1.18 -11.81 -18.12
C LYS A 122 -1.14 -11.31 -19.55
N PHE A 123 -2.30 -11.23 -20.18
CA PHE A 123 -2.45 -10.79 -21.57
C PHE A 123 -3.27 -9.52 -21.67
N THR A 124 -2.86 -8.61 -22.55
CA THR A 124 -3.66 -7.46 -22.95
C THR A 124 -3.45 -7.20 -24.45
N TRP A 125 -4.54 -6.82 -25.13
CA TRP A 125 -4.48 -6.45 -26.53
C TRP A 125 -4.62 -4.94 -26.64
N VAL A 126 -3.72 -4.34 -27.40
CA VAL A 126 -3.56 -2.89 -27.47
C VAL A 126 -3.45 -2.41 -28.92
N SER A 127 -3.86 -1.17 -29.18
CA SER A 127 -3.55 -0.56 -30.48
C SER A 127 -2.03 -0.34 -30.66
N PRO A 128 -1.52 -0.24 -31.90
CA PRO A 128 -0.08 -0.09 -32.16
C PRO A 128 0.58 1.03 -31.37
N ASP A 129 -0.12 2.14 -31.19
CA ASP A 129 0.39 3.36 -30.54
C ASP A 129 0.22 3.36 -29.01
N TYR A 130 -0.21 2.25 -28.39
CA TYR A 130 -0.57 2.18 -26.96
C TYR A 130 0.55 2.64 -26.02
N PHE A 131 1.77 2.30 -26.35
CA PHE A 131 2.92 2.58 -25.49
C PHE A 131 3.28 4.07 -25.42
N GLU A 132 2.83 4.87 -26.39
CA GLU A 132 3.11 6.30 -26.45
C GLU A 132 2.33 7.12 -25.41
N PRO A 133 0.97 7.10 -25.35
CA PRO A 133 0.22 7.79 -24.30
C PRO A 133 0.63 7.31 -22.91
N MET A 134 0.93 6.02 -22.75
CA MET A 134 1.33 5.45 -21.47
C MET A 134 2.79 5.73 -21.09
N GLY A 135 3.60 6.30 -21.99
CA GLY A 135 5.00 6.60 -21.73
C GLY A 135 5.90 5.38 -21.53
N ILE A 136 5.50 4.20 -22.03
CA ILE A 136 6.24 2.95 -21.86
C ILE A 136 7.21 2.78 -23.03
N PRO A 137 8.54 2.75 -22.81
CA PRO A 137 9.51 2.53 -23.89
C PRO A 137 9.59 1.06 -24.32
N VAL A 138 9.95 0.82 -25.57
CA VAL A 138 10.39 -0.51 -26.02
C VAL A 138 11.89 -0.62 -25.82
N LEU A 139 12.33 -1.58 -25.01
CA LEU A 139 13.74 -1.76 -24.63
C LEU A 139 14.54 -2.49 -25.70
N ARG A 140 13.91 -3.47 -26.38
CA ARG A 140 14.52 -4.30 -27.43
C ARG A 140 13.49 -4.62 -28.50
N GLY A 141 13.93 -4.79 -29.75
CA GLY A 141 13.05 -5.13 -30.84
C GLY A 141 12.28 -3.94 -31.38
N ARG A 142 11.02 -4.15 -31.79
CA ARG A 142 10.15 -3.12 -32.40
C ARG A 142 8.81 -3.00 -31.65
N ARG A 143 8.16 -1.86 -31.84
CA ARG A 143 6.75 -1.64 -31.48
C ARG A 143 5.83 -2.37 -32.44
N PHE A 144 4.55 -2.46 -32.08
CA PHE A 144 3.52 -2.83 -33.06
C PHE A 144 3.38 -1.76 -34.12
N THR A 145 2.97 -2.20 -35.30
CA THR A 145 2.74 -1.33 -36.46
C THR A 145 1.34 -1.57 -37.05
N PRO A 146 0.81 -0.68 -37.86
CA PRO A 146 -0.47 -0.89 -38.55
C PRO A 146 -0.53 -2.15 -39.43
N GLU A 147 0.62 -2.68 -39.83
CA GLU A 147 0.76 -3.90 -40.62
C GLU A 147 0.56 -5.17 -39.81
N ASP A 148 0.62 -5.08 -38.47
CA ASP A 148 0.32 -6.19 -37.55
C ASP A 148 -1.21 -6.40 -37.48
N THR A 149 -1.80 -6.87 -38.57
CA THR A 149 -3.24 -7.06 -38.75
C THR A 149 -3.72 -8.43 -38.28
N ALA A 150 -5.03 -8.68 -38.32
CA ALA A 150 -5.62 -9.99 -38.04
C ALA A 150 -5.13 -11.10 -38.99
N LEU A 151 -4.69 -10.75 -40.19
CA LEU A 151 -4.23 -11.68 -41.23
C LEU A 151 -2.70 -11.82 -41.30
N SER A 152 -1.95 -10.93 -40.65
CA SER A 152 -0.50 -11.01 -40.56
C SER A 152 -0.05 -12.08 -39.57
N GLN A 153 1.26 -12.34 -39.55
CA GLN A 153 1.86 -13.15 -38.47
C GLN A 153 1.50 -12.56 -37.09
N ARG A 154 1.08 -13.41 -36.19
CA ARG A 154 0.73 -12.98 -34.84
C ARG A 154 1.97 -12.63 -34.05
N VAL A 155 1.97 -11.45 -33.46
CA VAL A 155 3.13 -10.89 -32.78
C VAL A 155 2.79 -10.48 -31.34
N ALA A 156 3.81 -10.51 -30.48
CA ALA A 156 3.67 -10.14 -29.09
C ALA A 156 4.89 -9.36 -28.56
N LEU A 157 4.68 -8.54 -27.55
CA LEU A 157 5.74 -7.97 -26.70
C LEU A 157 5.62 -8.59 -25.31
N GLY A 158 6.77 -8.93 -24.71
CA GLY A 158 6.84 -9.39 -23.32
C GLY A 158 7.46 -8.32 -22.41
N ASN A 159 7.06 -8.28 -21.14
CA ASN A 159 7.79 -7.49 -20.14
C ASN A 159 9.07 -8.21 -19.70
N GLU A 160 9.99 -7.51 -19.00
CA GLU A 160 11.25 -8.09 -18.55
C GLU A 160 11.04 -9.31 -17.65
N THR A 161 10.01 -9.31 -16.79
CA THR A 161 9.66 -10.47 -15.95
C THR A 161 9.24 -11.69 -16.77
N PHE A 162 8.49 -11.50 -17.85
CA PHE A 162 8.15 -12.56 -18.80
C PHE A 162 9.41 -13.16 -19.42
N ILE A 163 10.32 -12.30 -19.90
CA ILE A 163 11.56 -12.73 -20.52
C ILE A 163 12.47 -13.49 -19.53
N ARG A 164 12.65 -12.95 -18.32
CA ARG A 164 13.43 -13.62 -17.26
C ARG A 164 12.88 -14.99 -16.91
N ARG A 165 11.56 -15.11 -16.83
CA ARG A 165 10.91 -16.35 -16.39
C ARG A 165 10.96 -17.47 -17.41
N TYR A 166 10.72 -17.15 -18.69
CA TYR A 166 10.52 -18.15 -19.73
C TYR A 166 11.70 -18.31 -20.68
N LEU A 167 12.59 -17.35 -20.80
CA LEU A 167 13.67 -17.35 -21.79
C LEU A 167 15.08 -17.40 -21.18
N SER A 168 15.22 -17.32 -19.84
CA SER A 168 16.47 -17.57 -19.07
C SER A 168 17.73 -16.95 -19.71
N GLY A 169 17.64 -15.73 -20.25
CA GLY A 169 18.76 -15.00 -20.85
C GLY A 169 18.99 -15.23 -22.36
N ALA A 170 18.20 -16.07 -23.02
CA ALA A 170 18.23 -16.19 -24.48
C ALA A 170 17.72 -14.89 -25.16
N ASN A 171 18.12 -14.69 -26.42
CA ASN A 171 17.55 -13.58 -27.21
C ASN A 171 16.03 -13.77 -27.37
N PRO A 172 15.19 -12.86 -26.86
CA PRO A 172 13.75 -13.01 -26.93
C PRO A 172 13.16 -12.77 -28.31
N ILE A 173 13.82 -11.95 -29.15
CA ILE A 173 13.29 -11.55 -30.45
C ILE A 173 13.33 -12.71 -31.42
N GLY A 174 12.17 -12.99 -32.06
CA GLY A 174 11.99 -14.11 -32.97
C GLY A 174 11.60 -15.42 -32.29
N GLN A 175 11.61 -15.48 -30.95
CA GLN A 175 11.10 -16.65 -30.22
C GLN A 175 9.57 -16.71 -30.31
N THR A 176 9.04 -17.92 -30.30
CA THR A 176 7.59 -18.15 -30.36
C THR A 176 7.03 -18.58 -29.02
N LEU A 177 5.91 -18.02 -28.64
CA LEU A 177 5.09 -18.46 -27.51
C LEU A 177 3.78 -19.08 -28.04
N LEU A 178 3.34 -20.17 -27.44
CA LEU A 178 2.06 -20.81 -27.71
C LEU A 178 1.14 -20.54 -26.52
N THR A 179 -0.05 -20.00 -26.77
CA THR A 179 -1.07 -19.86 -25.73
C THR A 179 -1.88 -21.15 -25.58
N SER A 180 -2.29 -21.47 -24.35
CA SER A 180 -3.23 -22.56 -24.12
C SER A 180 -4.63 -22.17 -24.64
N PRO A 181 -5.42 -23.12 -25.17
CA PRO A 181 -6.78 -22.86 -25.62
C PRO A 181 -7.70 -22.52 -24.41
N GLY A 182 -8.63 -21.62 -24.62
CA GLY A 182 -9.69 -21.26 -23.66
C GLY A 182 -11.04 -21.26 -24.37
N PRO A 183 -12.16 -21.01 -23.65
CA PRO A 183 -13.52 -21.06 -24.20
C PRO A 183 -13.70 -20.17 -25.44
N ASP A 184 -13.12 -18.97 -25.44
CA ASP A 184 -13.23 -17.98 -26.52
C ASP A 184 -11.92 -17.75 -27.24
N TYR A 185 -10.86 -18.52 -26.93
CA TYR A 185 -9.52 -18.33 -27.44
C TYR A 185 -8.93 -19.64 -27.94
N PRO A 186 -8.68 -19.77 -29.26
CA PRO A 186 -7.93 -20.90 -29.77
C PRO A 186 -6.47 -20.84 -29.33
N ALA A 187 -5.83 -22.01 -29.21
CA ALA A 187 -4.39 -22.06 -29.06
C ALA A 187 -3.72 -21.27 -30.19
N THR A 188 -2.93 -20.30 -29.84
CA THR A 188 -2.36 -19.33 -30.78
C THR A 188 -0.86 -19.19 -30.60
N VAL A 189 -0.12 -19.24 -31.70
CA VAL A 189 1.33 -19.01 -31.72
C VAL A 189 1.58 -17.52 -31.99
N TYR A 190 2.33 -16.87 -31.12
CA TYR A 190 2.81 -15.49 -31.28
C TYR A 190 4.32 -15.48 -31.39
N GLU A 191 4.86 -14.64 -32.27
CA GLU A 191 6.28 -14.31 -32.30
C GLU A 191 6.57 -13.12 -31.40
N ILE A 192 7.60 -13.22 -30.55
CA ILE A 192 8.05 -12.11 -29.71
C ILE A 192 8.85 -11.14 -30.56
N VAL A 193 8.30 -9.94 -30.77
CA VAL A 193 8.92 -8.89 -31.61
C VAL A 193 9.52 -7.75 -30.78
N GLY A 194 9.24 -7.67 -29.48
CA GLY A 194 9.80 -6.64 -28.63
C GLY A 194 9.72 -6.96 -27.13
N VAL A 195 10.48 -6.20 -26.36
CA VAL A 195 10.55 -6.27 -24.91
C VAL A 195 10.31 -4.88 -24.34
N ILE A 196 9.44 -4.81 -23.33
CA ILE A 196 9.15 -3.59 -22.58
C ILE A 196 9.59 -3.73 -21.10
N PRO A 197 9.81 -2.63 -20.38
CA PRO A 197 10.12 -2.69 -18.95
C PRO A 197 8.97 -3.28 -18.16
N ASP A 198 9.29 -3.72 -16.95
CA ASP A 198 8.29 -4.11 -15.98
C ASP A 198 7.46 -2.90 -15.55
N THR A 199 6.13 -2.97 -15.68
CA THR A 199 5.19 -1.96 -15.24
C THR A 199 4.19 -2.57 -14.23
N LYS A 200 3.69 -1.76 -13.30
CA LYS A 200 2.67 -2.20 -12.32
C LYS A 200 1.28 -2.20 -12.95
N TYR A 201 1.01 -3.19 -13.76
CA TYR A 201 -0.22 -3.25 -14.55
C TYR A 201 -1.43 -3.81 -13.77
N ASN A 202 -1.21 -4.80 -12.89
CA ASN A 202 -2.30 -5.51 -12.18
C ASN A 202 -2.49 -5.09 -10.73
N GLY A 203 -1.84 -4.02 -10.30
CA GLY A 203 -1.88 -3.52 -8.94
C GLY A 203 -0.51 -3.05 -8.48
N LEU A 204 -0.48 -2.11 -7.58
CA LEU A 204 0.78 -1.52 -7.07
C LEU A 204 1.53 -2.49 -6.16
N ARG A 205 0.83 -3.41 -5.50
CA ARG A 205 1.42 -4.39 -4.56
C ARG A 205 1.98 -5.62 -5.26
N GLY A 206 2.92 -6.29 -4.59
CA GLY A 206 3.47 -7.56 -5.02
C GLY A 206 4.51 -7.45 -6.14
N GLN A 207 4.90 -8.62 -6.65
CA GLN A 207 5.82 -8.71 -7.76
C GLN A 207 5.10 -8.44 -9.07
N THR A 208 5.78 -7.84 -10.03
CA THR A 208 5.24 -7.66 -11.38
C THR A 208 5.11 -9.03 -12.04
N PRO A 209 3.89 -9.42 -12.48
CA PRO A 209 3.70 -10.71 -13.14
C PRO A 209 4.31 -10.72 -14.54
N PRO A 210 4.56 -11.91 -15.11
CA PRO A 210 4.82 -12.02 -16.54
C PRO A 210 3.66 -11.44 -17.33
N MET A 211 3.94 -10.50 -18.25
CA MET A 211 2.94 -9.86 -19.09
C MET A 211 3.29 -9.98 -20.55
N THR A 212 2.26 -10.20 -21.35
CA THR A 212 2.30 -10.26 -22.79
C THR A 212 1.31 -9.25 -23.37
N PHE A 213 1.79 -8.45 -24.30
CA PHE A 213 0.97 -7.52 -25.07
C PHE A 213 0.85 -8.06 -26.49
N ALA A 214 -0.32 -7.91 -27.12
CA ALA A 214 -0.55 -8.27 -28.51
C ALA A 214 -1.36 -7.18 -29.21
N PRO A 215 -1.33 -7.09 -30.56
CA PRO A 215 -2.12 -6.09 -31.28
C PRO A 215 -3.64 -6.33 -31.09
N ALA A 216 -4.39 -5.25 -30.88
CA ALA A 216 -5.85 -5.30 -30.76
C ALA A 216 -6.53 -5.91 -32.02
N SER A 217 -5.95 -5.71 -33.20
CA SER A 217 -6.38 -6.31 -34.47
C SER A 217 -6.32 -7.86 -34.45
N GLN A 218 -5.46 -8.42 -33.58
CA GLN A 218 -5.25 -9.87 -33.47
C GLN A 218 -6.04 -10.48 -32.27
N PHE A 219 -6.89 -9.69 -31.62
CA PHE A 219 -7.69 -10.13 -30.48
C PHE A 219 -8.84 -11.03 -30.95
N PRO A 220 -8.88 -12.32 -30.56
CA PRO A 220 -9.94 -13.23 -31.01
C PRO A 220 -11.28 -13.00 -30.31
N GLY A 221 -11.26 -12.47 -29.08
CA GLY A 221 -12.42 -12.29 -28.21
C GLY A 221 -13.02 -10.88 -28.22
N GLN A 222 -13.05 -10.19 -29.39
CA GLN A 222 -13.59 -8.84 -29.49
C GLN A 222 -15.02 -8.76 -28.94
N GLY A 223 -15.20 -7.84 -27.98
CA GLY A 223 -16.51 -7.50 -27.40
C GLY A 223 -17.06 -6.20 -27.98
N PRO A 224 -18.34 -5.88 -27.68
CA PRO A 224 -18.98 -4.64 -28.10
C PRO A 224 -18.55 -3.44 -27.25
N TRP A 225 -17.27 -3.36 -26.89
CA TRP A 225 -16.68 -2.31 -26.06
C TRP A 225 -15.20 -2.13 -26.35
N THR A 226 -14.65 -0.99 -25.95
CA THR A 226 -13.21 -0.72 -25.94
C THR A 226 -12.89 0.32 -24.86
N SER A 227 -11.71 0.24 -24.27
CA SER A 227 -11.14 1.31 -23.44
C SER A 227 -10.09 2.07 -24.22
N VAL A 228 -10.13 3.39 -24.12
CA VAL A 228 -9.19 4.30 -24.80
C VAL A 228 -8.42 5.10 -23.76
N MET A 229 -7.12 4.92 -23.71
CA MET A 229 -6.20 5.72 -22.90
C MET A 229 -5.85 6.99 -23.68
N ILE A 230 -6.25 8.14 -23.15
CA ILE A 230 -6.12 9.46 -23.81
C ILE A 230 -5.09 10.29 -23.04
N HIS A 231 -3.98 10.64 -23.68
CA HIS A 231 -3.03 11.60 -23.15
C HIS A 231 -3.35 13.00 -23.67
N SER A 232 -3.49 13.95 -22.76
CA SER A 232 -3.91 15.31 -23.08
C SER A 232 -3.28 16.35 -22.15
N ASN A 233 -3.12 17.58 -22.65
CA ASN A 233 -2.76 18.74 -21.84
C ASN A 233 -3.99 19.40 -21.16
N LEU A 234 -5.19 18.96 -21.48
CA LEU A 234 -6.43 19.43 -20.88
C LEU A 234 -6.74 18.64 -19.59
N SER A 235 -7.61 19.20 -18.77
CA SER A 235 -8.17 18.43 -17.63
C SER A 235 -9.01 17.27 -18.14
N SER A 236 -9.04 16.15 -17.41
CA SER A 236 -9.86 14.98 -17.76
C SER A 236 -11.34 15.33 -17.97
N ALA A 237 -11.89 16.29 -17.23
CA ALA A 237 -13.25 16.76 -17.42
C ALA A 237 -13.45 17.48 -18.77
N ALA A 238 -12.48 18.27 -19.21
CA ALA A 238 -12.54 18.96 -20.51
C ALA A 238 -12.42 17.99 -21.67
N VAL A 239 -11.50 17.00 -21.56
CA VAL A 239 -11.36 15.91 -22.54
C VAL A 239 -12.67 15.10 -22.61
N ALA A 240 -13.23 14.72 -21.47
CA ALA A 240 -14.48 13.97 -21.40
C ALA A 240 -15.63 14.70 -22.08
N ALA A 241 -15.80 16.01 -21.81
CA ALA A 241 -16.86 16.81 -22.42
C ALA A 241 -16.69 16.93 -23.95
N ALA A 242 -15.47 17.16 -24.43
CA ALA A 242 -15.19 17.30 -25.84
C ALA A 242 -15.34 15.98 -26.60
N ALA A 243 -14.74 14.88 -26.07
CA ALA A 243 -14.84 13.55 -26.67
C ALA A 243 -16.28 13.03 -26.69
N LYS A 244 -17.01 13.21 -25.57
CA LYS A 244 -18.44 12.83 -25.52
C LYS A 244 -19.26 13.54 -26.59
N ARG A 245 -19.02 14.83 -26.83
CA ARG A 245 -19.72 15.57 -27.89
C ARG A 245 -19.42 15.02 -29.28
N VAL A 246 -18.14 14.82 -29.60
CA VAL A 246 -17.70 14.32 -30.92
C VAL A 246 -18.29 12.92 -31.17
N ILE A 247 -18.25 12.03 -30.16
CA ILE A 247 -18.80 10.67 -30.29
C ILE A 247 -20.33 10.71 -30.43
N ALA A 248 -21.02 11.50 -29.58
CA ALA A 248 -22.48 11.56 -29.60
C ALA A 248 -23.06 12.13 -30.89
N GLU A 249 -22.36 13.01 -31.59
CA GLU A 249 -22.78 13.55 -32.87
C GLU A 249 -22.86 12.50 -33.98
N LYS A 250 -21.98 11.50 -33.94
CA LYS A 250 -21.89 10.45 -34.99
C LYS A 250 -22.42 9.09 -34.52
N HIS A 251 -22.29 8.79 -33.25
CA HIS A 251 -22.60 7.52 -32.62
C HIS A 251 -23.43 7.73 -31.34
N PRO A 252 -24.70 8.18 -31.44
CA PRO A 252 -25.51 8.50 -30.27
C PRO A 252 -25.82 7.27 -29.39
N ASP A 253 -25.74 6.06 -29.93
CA ASP A 253 -25.99 4.80 -29.22
C ASP A 253 -24.74 4.25 -28.51
N VAL A 254 -23.59 4.95 -28.57
CA VAL A 254 -22.39 4.55 -27.86
C VAL A 254 -22.43 5.09 -26.44
N VAL A 255 -22.37 4.18 -25.47
CA VAL A 255 -22.25 4.51 -24.06
C VAL A 255 -20.82 4.95 -23.77
N THR A 256 -20.66 6.14 -23.20
CA THR A 256 -19.35 6.69 -22.88
C THR A 256 -19.20 6.93 -21.39
N GLN A 257 -18.11 6.43 -20.81
CA GLN A 257 -17.71 6.70 -19.43
C GLN A 257 -16.26 7.19 -19.46
N PHE A 258 -15.99 8.31 -18.78
CA PHE A 258 -14.65 8.88 -18.71
C PHE A 258 -14.20 8.94 -17.25
N THR A 259 -12.97 8.50 -17.00
CA THR A 259 -12.37 8.49 -15.67
C THR A 259 -10.98 9.12 -15.74
N ASP A 260 -10.64 9.94 -14.79
CA ASP A 260 -9.27 10.41 -14.59
C ASP A 260 -8.42 9.26 -14.07
N PHE A 261 -7.44 8.84 -14.85
CA PHE A 261 -6.62 7.66 -14.55
C PHE A 261 -5.84 7.80 -13.23
N GLN A 262 -5.30 8.99 -12.96
CA GLN A 262 -4.59 9.24 -11.71
C GLN A 262 -5.55 9.17 -10.50
N ARG A 263 -6.80 9.61 -10.68
CA ARG A 263 -7.83 9.50 -9.64
C ARG A 263 -8.24 8.06 -9.42
N GLU A 264 -8.41 7.27 -10.49
CA GLU A 264 -8.75 5.86 -10.41
C GLU A 264 -7.69 5.07 -9.63
N ILE A 265 -6.39 5.34 -9.88
CA ILE A 265 -5.29 4.75 -9.10
C ILE A 265 -5.42 5.11 -7.61
N ARG A 266 -5.71 6.37 -7.29
CA ARG A 266 -5.87 6.82 -5.89
C ARG A 266 -7.10 6.22 -5.22
N ASP A 267 -8.19 6.09 -5.95
CA ASP A 267 -9.44 5.50 -5.47
C ASP A 267 -9.27 3.98 -5.25
N GLY A 268 -8.42 3.32 -6.05
CA GLY A 268 -7.99 1.95 -5.84
C GLY A 268 -7.22 1.71 -4.53
N LEU A 269 -6.73 2.77 -3.87
CA LEU A 269 -6.01 2.72 -2.59
C LEU A 269 -6.89 3.06 -1.37
N VAL A 270 -8.23 3.04 -1.52
CA VAL A 270 -9.15 3.38 -0.43
C VAL A 270 -9.00 2.42 0.76
N GLU A 271 -8.83 1.13 0.50
CA GLU A 271 -8.64 0.12 1.56
C GLU A 271 -7.38 0.41 2.37
N GLU A 272 -6.27 0.71 1.71
CA GLU A 272 -4.99 1.06 2.34
C GLU A 272 -5.08 2.34 3.16
N ARG A 273 -5.79 3.32 2.63
CA ARG A 273 -6.06 4.58 3.32
C ARG A 273 -6.87 4.36 4.59
N LEU A 274 -7.92 3.54 4.51
CA LEU A 274 -8.75 3.19 5.66
C LEU A 274 -7.95 2.43 6.71
N MET A 275 -7.14 1.44 6.31
CA MET A 275 -6.27 0.70 7.21
C MET A 275 -5.26 1.62 7.91
N ALA A 276 -4.63 2.55 7.16
CA ALA A 276 -3.71 3.52 7.73
C ALA A 276 -4.39 4.49 8.71
N MET A 277 -5.59 4.98 8.38
CA MET A 277 -6.38 5.87 9.26
C MET A 277 -6.83 5.17 10.54
N LEU A 278 -7.42 3.96 10.42
CA LEU A 278 -7.87 3.17 11.57
C LEU A 278 -6.70 2.80 12.48
N SER A 279 -5.61 2.29 11.90
CA SER A 279 -4.41 1.95 12.67
C SER A 279 -3.82 3.18 13.36
N GLY A 280 -3.77 4.32 12.69
CA GLY A 280 -3.32 5.60 13.27
C GLY A 280 -4.19 6.04 14.45
N PHE A 281 -5.51 5.94 14.32
CA PHE A 281 -6.45 6.24 15.40
C PHE A 281 -6.26 5.32 16.61
N PHE A 282 -6.18 4.00 16.39
CA PHE A 282 -5.95 3.05 17.48
C PHE A 282 -4.56 3.19 18.09
N GLY A 283 -3.55 3.52 17.31
CA GLY A 283 -2.20 3.83 17.80
C GLY A 283 -2.20 5.05 18.73
N LEU A 284 -2.91 6.12 18.35
CA LEU A 284 -3.09 7.30 19.19
C LEU A 284 -3.84 6.97 20.49
N LEU A 285 -4.93 6.22 20.39
CA LEU A 285 -5.70 5.79 21.55
C LEU A 285 -4.85 4.94 22.51
N ALA A 286 -4.03 4.03 21.97
CA ALA A 286 -3.10 3.23 22.75
C ALA A 286 -2.06 4.08 23.48
N ALA A 287 -1.51 5.11 22.81
CA ALA A 287 -0.58 6.05 23.43
C ALA A 287 -1.22 6.83 24.58
N LEU A 288 -2.47 7.30 24.41
CA LEU A 288 -3.23 7.99 25.45
C LEU A 288 -3.52 7.08 26.65
N LEU A 289 -3.95 5.83 26.40
CA LEU A 289 -4.18 4.85 27.46
C LEU A 289 -2.87 4.54 28.22
N THR A 290 -1.74 4.40 27.50
CA THR A 290 -0.44 4.20 28.14
C THR A 290 -0.05 5.39 29.01
N MET A 291 -0.30 6.61 28.56
CA MET A 291 -0.06 7.83 29.32
C MET A 291 -0.85 7.83 30.63
N ILE A 292 -2.13 7.51 30.58
CA ILE A 292 -3.02 7.45 31.76
C ILE A 292 -2.58 6.33 32.73
N GLY A 293 -2.29 5.14 32.19
CA GLY A 293 -1.86 3.99 33.00
C GLY A 293 -0.53 4.24 33.70
N LEU A 294 0.47 4.76 33.01
CA LEU A 294 1.76 5.14 33.58
C LEU A 294 1.62 6.25 34.63
N TYR A 295 0.82 7.28 34.32
CA TYR A 295 0.53 8.35 35.27
C TYR A 295 -0.06 7.79 36.56
N GLY A 296 -1.06 6.88 36.50
CA GLY A 296 -1.68 6.26 37.67
C GLY A 296 -0.69 5.46 38.50
N VAL A 297 0.11 4.60 37.88
CA VAL A 297 1.09 3.77 38.57
C VAL A 297 2.20 4.59 39.21
N ILE A 298 2.73 5.60 38.47
CA ILE A 298 3.80 6.46 39.00
C ILE A 298 3.24 7.30 40.18
N SER A 299 2.02 7.85 40.08
CA SER A 299 1.38 8.60 41.14
C SER A 299 1.20 7.73 42.38
N TYR A 300 0.80 6.47 42.23
CA TYR A 300 0.68 5.50 43.31
C TYR A 300 2.03 5.18 43.95
N ILE A 301 3.10 4.95 43.16
CA ILE A 301 4.46 4.69 43.66
C ILE A 301 4.98 5.89 44.45
N VAL A 302 4.74 7.10 43.97
CA VAL A 302 5.13 8.35 44.65
C VAL A 302 4.38 8.45 46.00
N ALA A 303 3.06 8.19 46.03
CA ALA A 303 2.28 8.26 47.23
C ALA A 303 2.72 7.23 48.29
N MET A 304 3.01 5.99 47.87
CA MET A 304 3.50 4.94 48.81
C MET A 304 4.89 5.21 49.38
N ARG A 305 5.74 5.92 48.65
CA ARG A 305 7.11 6.22 49.03
C ARG A 305 7.28 7.65 49.52
N TRP A 306 6.19 8.33 49.86
CA TRP A 306 6.22 9.73 50.27
C TRP A 306 7.16 9.98 51.45
N ASN A 307 7.08 9.16 52.51
CA ASN A 307 7.94 9.26 53.68
C ASN A 307 9.40 8.95 53.38
N GLU A 308 9.70 7.95 52.53
CA GLU A 308 11.07 7.61 52.10
C GLU A 308 11.71 8.78 51.36
N MET A 309 10.95 9.42 50.44
CA MET A 309 11.40 10.58 49.70
C MET A 309 11.61 11.81 50.59
N GLY A 310 10.73 12.01 51.57
CA GLY A 310 10.87 13.07 52.56
C GLY A 310 12.13 12.93 53.41
N ILE A 311 12.42 11.73 53.92
CA ILE A 311 13.61 11.42 54.72
C ILE A 311 14.88 11.64 53.85
N ARG A 312 14.91 11.19 52.61
CA ARG A 312 16.07 11.41 51.71
C ARG A 312 16.34 12.88 51.45
N MET A 313 15.28 13.69 51.25
CA MET A 313 15.41 15.13 51.08
C MET A 313 15.88 15.82 52.34
N ALA A 314 15.44 15.37 53.52
CA ALA A 314 15.93 15.86 54.82
C ALA A 314 17.42 15.53 55.05
N LEU A 315 17.90 14.41 54.50
CA LEU A 315 19.32 13.99 54.51
C LEU A 315 20.16 14.62 53.41
N GLY A 316 19.63 15.60 52.64
CA GLY A 316 20.37 16.35 51.66
C GLY A 316 20.24 15.87 50.20
N ALA A 317 19.38 14.92 49.86
CA ALA A 317 19.13 14.52 48.48
C ALA A 317 18.54 15.68 47.69
N SER A 318 19.05 15.92 46.49
CA SER A 318 18.53 16.96 45.61
C SER A 318 17.21 16.53 44.95
N ARG A 319 16.42 17.51 44.50
CA ARG A 319 15.21 17.24 43.70
C ARG A 319 15.50 16.41 42.45
N ARG A 320 16.73 16.57 41.86
CA ARG A 320 17.17 15.81 40.71
C ARG A 320 17.39 14.33 41.01
N ASP A 321 17.81 13.98 42.21
CA ASP A 321 18.03 12.60 42.64
C ASP A 321 16.69 11.85 42.77
N VAL A 322 15.68 12.51 43.33
CA VAL A 322 14.32 11.98 43.45
C VAL A 322 13.71 11.78 42.06
N LEU A 323 13.82 12.75 41.18
CA LEU A 323 13.40 12.65 39.76
C LEU A 323 14.09 11.49 39.07
N GLY A 324 15.41 11.34 39.24
CA GLY A 324 16.20 10.27 38.64
C GLY A 324 15.73 8.86 39.05
N ILE A 325 15.30 8.67 40.27
CA ILE A 325 14.76 7.37 40.76
C ILE A 325 13.45 7.04 40.01
N ILE A 326 12.53 8.00 39.92
CA ILE A 326 11.23 7.80 39.27
C ILE A 326 11.43 7.52 37.77
N LEU A 327 12.29 8.29 37.10
CA LEU A 327 12.60 8.11 35.68
C LEU A 327 13.25 6.75 35.39
N LYS A 328 14.19 6.30 36.24
CA LYS A 328 14.82 4.98 36.11
C LYS A 328 13.78 3.85 36.21
N GLN A 329 12.81 3.94 37.13
CA GLN A 329 11.75 2.94 37.25
C GLN A 329 10.82 2.94 36.06
N THR A 330 10.45 4.12 35.55
CA THR A 330 9.64 4.25 34.33
C THR A 330 10.34 3.63 33.12
N LEU A 331 11.64 3.95 32.92
CA LEU A 331 12.44 3.39 31.85
C LEU A 331 12.61 1.86 31.97
N ALA A 332 12.75 1.33 33.18
CA ALA A 332 12.82 -0.13 33.38
C ALA A 332 11.51 -0.85 32.99
N LEU A 333 10.36 -0.28 33.32
CA LEU A 333 9.05 -0.82 32.91
C LEU A 333 8.87 -0.77 31.38
N LEU A 334 9.30 0.33 30.77
CA LEU A 334 9.28 0.47 29.31
C LEU A 334 10.21 -0.54 28.64
N ALA A 335 11.46 -0.69 29.15
CA ALA A 335 12.41 -1.64 28.60
C ALA A 335 11.91 -3.08 28.63
N LEU A 336 11.22 -3.48 29.70
CA LEU A 336 10.57 -4.79 29.79
C LEU A 336 9.45 -4.94 28.76
N GLY A 337 8.56 -3.94 28.62
CA GLY A 337 7.50 -3.94 27.61
C GLY A 337 8.02 -4.00 26.17
N VAL A 338 9.05 -3.19 25.87
CA VAL A 338 9.71 -3.20 24.56
C VAL A 338 10.39 -4.54 24.29
N GLY A 339 11.08 -5.12 25.29
CA GLY A 339 11.75 -6.41 25.15
C GLY A 339 10.79 -7.55 24.80
N VAL A 340 9.61 -7.60 25.44
CA VAL A 340 8.55 -8.58 25.13
C VAL A 340 8.06 -8.44 23.70
N VAL A 341 7.85 -7.21 23.21
CA VAL A 341 7.37 -6.97 21.85
C VAL A 341 8.42 -7.32 20.81
N LEU A 342 9.68 -6.99 21.03
CA LEU A 342 10.76 -7.38 20.12
C LEU A 342 10.90 -8.89 20.00
N ALA A 343 10.74 -9.64 21.11
CA ALA A 343 10.75 -11.09 21.10
C ALA A 343 9.56 -11.67 20.31
N LEU A 344 8.36 -11.09 20.45
CA LEU A 344 7.17 -11.51 19.73
C LEU A 344 7.21 -11.12 18.25
N ALA A 345 7.75 -9.95 17.91
CA ALA A 345 7.90 -9.49 16.53
C ALA A 345 8.91 -10.31 15.75
N ALA A 346 9.98 -10.76 16.38
CA ALA A 346 10.93 -11.68 15.78
C ALA A 346 10.30 -13.04 15.43
N ALA A 347 9.23 -13.43 16.12
CA ALA A 347 8.55 -14.71 15.92
C ALA A 347 7.44 -14.71 14.85
N ARG A 348 6.94 -13.55 14.40
CA ARG A 348 5.77 -13.49 13.50
C ARG A 348 5.84 -12.33 12.51
N GLY A 349 6.11 -12.66 11.25
CA GLY A 349 6.06 -11.68 10.18
C GLY A 349 4.64 -11.41 9.67
N ALA A 350 4.10 -10.22 9.88
CA ALA A 350 2.94 -9.72 9.14
C ALA A 350 3.36 -9.27 7.71
N SER A 351 4.20 -10.07 7.05
CA SER A 351 4.88 -9.69 5.80
C SER A 351 3.94 -9.48 4.61
N SER A 352 2.78 -10.15 4.61
CA SER A 352 1.82 -10.10 3.49
C SER A 352 1.00 -8.81 3.41
N LEU A 353 0.92 -8.04 4.49
CA LEU A 353 0.11 -6.82 4.58
C LEU A 353 0.90 -5.51 4.36
N LEU A 354 2.22 -5.60 4.25
CA LEU A 354 3.09 -4.42 4.18
C LEU A 354 3.70 -4.28 2.78
N PHE A 355 3.60 -3.09 2.20
CA PHE A 355 4.20 -2.75 0.92
C PHE A 355 5.54 -2.03 1.10
N GLY A 356 6.60 -2.56 0.47
CA GLY A 356 7.93 -1.93 0.47
C GLY A 356 8.61 -1.83 1.83
N LEU A 357 8.10 -2.54 2.85
CA LEU A 357 8.65 -2.56 4.21
C LEU A 357 8.85 -4.00 4.67
N GLN A 358 9.95 -4.21 5.38
CA GLN A 358 10.13 -5.44 6.13
C GLN A 358 9.36 -5.37 7.46
N PRO A 359 8.73 -6.45 7.92
CA PRO A 359 8.04 -6.47 9.21
C PRO A 359 8.93 -6.05 10.39
N ASN A 360 10.23 -6.20 10.24
CA ASN A 360 11.26 -5.86 11.23
C ASN A 360 11.99 -4.57 10.88
N ASP A 361 11.32 -3.58 10.24
CA ASP A 361 11.96 -2.30 9.89
C ASP A 361 12.47 -1.56 11.14
N PRO A 362 13.80 -1.46 11.34
CA PRO A 362 14.37 -0.93 12.58
C PRO A 362 14.04 0.54 12.79
N LEU A 363 13.82 1.31 11.73
CA LEU A 363 13.44 2.72 11.82
C LEU A 363 12.02 2.88 12.40
N THR A 364 11.09 2.02 12.01
CA THR A 364 9.72 2.05 12.52
C THR A 364 9.68 1.65 13.99
N PHE A 365 10.43 0.60 14.37
CA PHE A 365 10.55 0.21 15.79
C PHE A 365 11.21 1.28 16.63
N ALA A 366 12.28 1.90 16.15
CA ALA A 366 12.94 3.01 16.83
C ALA A 366 12.01 4.22 16.99
N GLY A 367 11.26 4.58 15.94
CA GLY A 367 10.28 5.66 15.97
C GLY A 367 9.13 5.41 16.96
N ALA A 368 8.54 4.20 16.95
CA ALA A 368 7.49 3.81 17.88
C ALA A 368 8.00 3.81 19.34
N SER A 369 9.20 3.26 19.56
CA SER A 369 9.83 3.24 20.88
C SER A 369 10.14 4.65 21.38
N ALA A 370 10.69 5.52 20.53
CA ALA A 370 10.96 6.92 20.88
C ALA A 370 9.67 7.68 21.23
N LEU A 371 8.59 7.47 20.45
CA LEU A 371 7.29 8.07 20.72
C LEU A 371 6.76 7.60 22.09
N LEU A 372 6.86 6.29 22.39
CA LEU A 372 6.38 5.71 23.64
C LEU A 372 7.20 6.18 24.82
N VAL A 373 8.53 6.33 24.69
CA VAL A 373 9.41 6.94 25.70
C VAL A 373 8.99 8.39 25.94
N THR A 374 8.71 9.16 24.90
CA THR A 374 8.26 10.54 25.03
C THR A 374 6.93 10.63 25.80
N VAL A 375 5.96 9.79 25.44
CA VAL A 375 4.67 9.71 26.13
C VAL A 375 4.86 9.34 27.63
N ALA A 376 5.74 8.40 27.90
CA ALA A 376 6.02 7.97 29.27
C ALA A 376 6.73 9.05 30.11
N LEU A 377 7.67 9.79 29.52
CA LEU A 377 8.32 10.93 30.16
C LEU A 377 7.32 12.05 30.46
N LEU A 378 6.41 12.34 29.53
CA LEU A 378 5.31 13.29 29.76
C LEU A 378 4.38 12.83 30.89
N ALA A 379 3.96 11.56 30.85
CA ALA A 379 3.11 10.97 31.88
C ALA A 379 3.72 11.01 33.27
N SER A 380 5.04 10.76 33.36
CA SER A 380 5.77 10.73 34.63
C SER A 380 6.15 12.12 35.16
N SER A 381 6.15 13.15 34.32
CA SER A 381 6.61 14.50 34.68
C SER A 381 5.76 15.14 35.80
N LEU A 382 4.42 15.07 35.71
CA LEU A 382 3.53 15.67 36.68
C LEU A 382 3.63 15.01 38.08
N PRO A 383 3.56 13.65 38.22
CA PRO A 383 3.77 12.99 39.51
C PRO A 383 5.16 13.25 40.10
N ALA A 384 6.18 13.25 39.23
CA ALA A 384 7.56 13.49 39.65
C ALA A 384 7.77 14.92 40.17
N LEU A 385 7.17 15.93 39.53
CA LEU A 385 7.18 17.32 40.00
C LEU A 385 6.42 17.48 41.33
N ARG A 386 5.32 16.72 41.55
CA ARG A 386 4.62 16.71 42.84
C ARG A 386 5.48 16.10 43.95
N ALA A 387 6.23 15.02 43.65
CA ALA A 387 7.15 14.41 44.58
C ALA A 387 8.27 15.36 45.08
N THR A 388 8.71 16.30 44.22
CA THR A 388 9.77 17.26 44.61
C THR A 388 9.27 18.45 45.46
N LYS A 389 7.94 18.60 45.61
CA LYS A 389 7.31 19.65 46.44
C LYS A 389 6.96 19.19 47.84
N VAL A 390 7.42 18.01 48.25
CA VAL A 390 7.20 17.49 49.61
C VAL A 390 7.93 18.37 50.62
N ASP A 391 7.20 18.84 51.65
CA ASP A 391 7.81 19.54 52.75
C ASP A 391 8.49 18.50 53.69
N PRO A 392 9.85 18.57 53.84
CA PRO A 392 10.56 17.61 54.69
C PRO A 392 10.10 17.63 56.15
N MET A 393 9.62 18.79 56.67
CA MET A 393 9.13 18.93 58.03
C MET A 393 7.76 18.27 58.24
N ALA A 394 6.92 18.27 57.19
CA ALA A 394 5.62 17.57 57.24
C ALA A 394 5.79 16.04 57.20
N ALA A 395 6.79 15.52 56.49
CA ALA A 395 7.08 14.08 56.39
C ALA A 395 7.58 13.47 57.74
N LEU A 396 8.24 14.27 58.58
CA LEU A 396 8.77 13.85 59.90
C LEU A 396 7.73 13.98 61.02
N ARG A 397 6.57 14.61 60.81
CA ARG A 397 5.55 14.92 61.80
C ARG A 397 4.40 13.90 61.87
N TYR A 398 4.36 12.95 60.94
CA TYR A 398 3.39 11.86 60.89
C TYR A 398 4.03 10.54 61.33
N GLU A 399 4.43 10.47 62.61
CA GLU A 399 4.54 9.25 63.42
C GLU A 399 3.39 9.15 64.40
#